data_ac9bb96f707f71c17a5d119c38f6078c
#
_entry.id   ac9bb96f707f71c17a5d119c38f6078c
#
_cell.length_a   1.000
_cell.length_b   1.000
_cell.length_c   1.000
_cell.angle_alpha   90.00
_cell.angle_beta   90.00
_cell.angle_gamma   90.00
#
_symmetry.space_group_name_H-M   'P 1'
#
loop_
_entity.id
_entity.type
_entity.pdbx_description
1 polymer ?
#
loop_
_entity_poly.entity_id
_entity_poly.type
_entity_poly.pdbx_seq_one_letter_code
_entity_poly.pdbx_strand_id
1 'polypeptide(L)'
;FEVFSLANNHTNDQNGHGITETYKNFDTLRNNLEYKVYFSGIRENKNVKFSYELIEIKGWKILFCGITECINAYHDMELIDYVPPTTKQRKAYLSFLSELRAENPCDLFLVAVHTAEPEYVRTVSDERKAFFRQVLDAGVDIVWGNHPHVTQEWEVFKDDSGKVRKMIMYSTGNTISGQRGWPDYENPEGKYEYTGDSILMEISLVNDKNGVYMDFYNPTIITTHVESNGDYVIKKLTEGFINRQSEKDKNYYTKRLELMKQIKGIENEL
;
A
#
# COMPACT_ATOMS: atom_id res chain seq x y z
N PHE A 1 11.50 7.68 0.53
CA PHE A 1 10.09 7.58 0.96
C PHE A 1 9.83 8.63 2.05
N GLU A 2 8.69 9.33 1.96
CA GLU A 2 8.35 10.42 2.87
C GLU A 2 7.10 10.16 3.70
N VAL A 3 6.22 9.22 3.25
CA VAL A 3 4.96 8.86 3.94
C VAL A 3 4.95 7.37 4.23
N PHE A 4 4.66 7.00 5.48
CA PHE A 4 4.74 5.61 5.97
C PHE A 4 3.47 5.19 6.68
N SER A 5 2.93 4.02 6.31
CA SER A 5 1.98 3.28 7.14
C SER A 5 2.77 2.34 8.04
N LEU A 6 2.66 2.52 9.36
CA LEU A 6 3.38 1.73 10.35
C LEU A 6 2.49 0.63 10.97
N ALA A 7 1.20 0.58 10.61
CA ALA A 7 0.29 -0.48 11.04
C ALA A 7 0.41 -1.70 10.13
N ASN A 8 0.84 -2.82 10.69
CA ASN A 8 0.87 -4.14 10.03
C ASN A 8 0.78 -5.26 11.07
N ASN A 9 0.74 -6.51 10.64
CA ASN A 9 0.62 -7.67 11.53
C ASN A 9 1.83 -7.90 12.44
N HIS A 10 2.98 -7.28 12.16
CA HIS A 10 4.22 -7.34 12.93
C HIS A 10 4.48 -6.11 13.81
N THR A 11 3.57 -5.14 13.85
CA THR A 11 3.77 -3.87 14.56
C THR A 11 4.13 -4.05 16.04
N ASN A 12 3.63 -5.12 16.68
CA ASN A 12 3.88 -5.38 18.10
C ASN A 12 4.76 -6.61 18.38
N ASP A 13 5.56 -7.06 17.43
CA ASP A 13 6.51 -8.19 17.63
C ASP A 13 7.52 -7.93 18.75
N GLN A 14 7.83 -6.66 19.02
CA GLN A 14 8.72 -6.21 20.11
C GLN A 14 7.95 -5.52 21.25
N ASN A 15 6.67 -5.85 21.44
CA ASN A 15 5.77 -5.32 22.47
C ASN A 15 5.62 -3.78 22.39
N GLY A 16 4.98 -3.19 23.40
CA GLY A 16 4.78 -1.73 23.50
C GLY A 16 6.08 -0.93 23.54
N HIS A 17 7.17 -1.54 24.01
CA HIS A 17 8.49 -0.91 23.94
C HIS A 17 8.93 -0.67 22.49
N GLY A 18 8.83 -1.71 21.63
CA GLY A 18 9.17 -1.57 20.21
C GLY A 18 8.30 -0.55 19.48
N ILE A 19 6.98 -0.51 19.77
CA ILE A 19 6.06 0.49 19.21
C ILE A 19 6.49 1.90 19.65
N THR A 20 6.75 2.08 20.95
CA THR A 20 7.14 3.37 21.51
C THR A 20 8.47 3.90 20.92
N GLU A 21 9.47 3.02 20.78
CA GLU A 21 10.75 3.41 20.18
C GLU A 21 10.60 3.69 18.68
N THR A 22 9.77 2.93 17.97
CA THR A 22 9.44 3.21 16.57
C THR A 22 8.79 4.58 16.44
N TYR A 23 7.78 4.88 17.29
CA TYR A 23 7.11 6.19 17.29
C TYR A 23 8.13 7.33 17.52
N LYS A 24 8.98 7.25 18.53
CA LYS A 24 9.99 8.28 18.85
C LYS A 24 10.96 8.51 17.68
N ASN A 25 11.42 7.43 17.04
CA ASN A 25 12.33 7.53 15.92
C ASN A 25 11.68 8.22 14.72
N PHE A 26 10.45 7.85 14.38
CA PHE A 26 9.69 8.49 13.31
C PHE A 26 9.30 9.94 13.65
N ASP A 27 8.98 10.24 14.92
CA ASP A 27 8.71 11.61 15.37
C ASP A 27 9.97 12.49 15.26
N THR A 28 11.13 11.95 15.57
CA THR A 28 12.41 12.65 15.35
C THR A 28 12.63 12.96 13.86
N LEU A 29 12.35 12.00 12.96
CA LEU A 29 12.45 12.21 11.52
C LEU A 29 11.39 13.19 10.99
N ARG A 30 10.17 13.15 11.53
CA ARG A 30 9.09 14.10 11.21
C ARG A 30 9.48 15.54 11.50
N ASN A 31 10.22 15.76 12.58
CA ASN A 31 10.68 17.07 13.00
C ASN A 31 12.03 17.49 12.37
N ASN A 32 12.63 16.64 11.53
CA ASN A 32 13.85 16.96 10.81
C ASN A 32 13.57 18.00 9.71
N LEU A 33 14.37 19.06 9.64
CA LEU A 33 14.18 20.14 8.67
C LEU A 33 14.63 19.77 7.25
N GLU A 34 15.55 18.82 7.13
CA GLU A 34 16.14 18.40 5.86
C GLU A 34 15.35 17.24 5.20
N TYR A 35 14.89 16.27 6.02
CA TYR A 35 14.19 15.06 5.57
C TYR A 35 12.91 14.85 6.38
N LYS A 36 11.87 15.59 6.03
CA LYS A 36 10.60 15.47 6.74
C LYS A 36 9.87 14.21 6.31
N VAL A 37 9.54 13.34 7.27
CA VAL A 37 8.69 12.16 7.06
C VAL A 37 7.35 12.33 7.76
N TYR A 38 6.34 11.62 7.27
CA TYR A 38 5.00 11.56 7.83
C TYR A 38 4.64 10.10 8.07
N PHE A 39 3.89 9.82 9.12
CA PHE A 39 3.53 8.44 9.43
C PHE A 39 2.20 8.34 10.17
N SER A 40 1.49 7.24 9.96
CA SER A 40 0.29 6.87 10.66
C SER A 40 0.26 5.36 10.87
N GLY A 41 -0.60 4.88 11.75
CA GLY A 41 -0.77 3.46 12.05
C GLY A 41 -0.32 3.05 13.45
N ILE A 42 0.48 3.88 14.11
CA ILE A 42 0.82 3.74 15.53
C ILE A 42 0.57 5.07 16.27
N ARG A 43 0.35 4.99 17.58
CA ARG A 43 -0.07 6.13 18.40
C ARG A 43 0.99 6.47 19.44
N GLU A 44 1.11 7.77 19.74
CA GLU A 44 1.94 8.24 20.82
C GLU A 44 1.48 7.67 22.18
N ASN A 45 0.17 7.61 22.38
CA ASN A 45 -0.44 7.12 23.62
C ASN A 45 -1.89 6.63 23.36
N LYS A 46 -2.46 5.93 24.35
CA LYS A 46 -3.79 5.33 24.29
C LYS A 46 -4.97 6.30 24.19
N ASN A 47 -4.75 7.60 24.42
CA ASN A 47 -5.83 8.60 24.36
C ASN A 47 -6.12 9.05 22.92
N VAL A 48 -5.23 8.78 21.99
CA VAL A 48 -5.42 9.02 20.56
C VAL A 48 -6.31 7.91 20.00
N LYS A 49 -7.44 8.24 19.39
CA LYS A 49 -8.39 7.24 18.85
C LYS A 49 -7.83 6.53 17.63
N PHE A 50 -7.34 7.30 16.65
CA PHE A 50 -6.57 6.85 15.47
C PHE A 50 -5.58 7.94 15.10
N SER A 51 -4.41 7.54 14.63
CA SER A 51 -3.41 8.48 14.13
C SER A 51 -3.74 8.91 12.69
N TYR A 52 -3.38 10.13 12.35
CA TYR A 52 -3.44 10.64 10.98
C TYR A 52 -2.40 11.74 10.76
N GLU A 53 -2.11 12.03 9.51
CA GLU A 53 -1.26 13.15 9.11
C GLU A 53 -2.03 14.07 8.15
N LEU A 54 -1.87 15.38 8.35
CA LEU A 54 -2.27 16.40 7.38
C LEU A 54 -0.98 16.97 6.77
N ILE A 55 -0.72 16.59 5.54
CA ILE A 55 0.52 16.87 4.82
C ILE A 55 0.28 18.07 3.91
N GLU A 56 1.03 19.14 4.12
CA GLU A 56 1.04 20.29 3.22
C GLU A 56 2.32 20.29 2.38
N ILE A 57 2.17 20.15 1.07
CA ILE A 57 3.29 20.11 0.13
C ILE A 57 2.94 20.81 -1.17
N LYS A 58 3.75 21.80 -1.56
CA LYS A 58 3.60 22.55 -2.82
C LYS A 58 2.18 23.10 -3.06
N GLY A 59 1.50 23.49 -1.99
CA GLY A 59 0.14 24.03 -2.02
C GLY A 59 -0.97 22.97 -1.98
N TRP A 60 -0.63 21.69 -1.96
CA TRP A 60 -1.56 20.57 -1.78
C TRP A 60 -1.73 20.21 -0.30
N LYS A 61 -2.95 19.87 0.07
CA LYS A 61 -3.29 19.30 1.39
C LYS A 61 -3.66 17.84 1.22
N ILE A 62 -2.87 16.95 1.81
CA ILE A 62 -3.08 15.50 1.73
C ILE A 62 -3.36 14.98 3.14
N LEU A 63 -4.50 14.34 3.33
CA LEU A 63 -4.83 13.64 4.56
C LEU A 63 -4.42 12.17 4.41
N PHE A 64 -3.73 11.62 5.40
CA PHE A 64 -3.23 10.26 5.38
C PHE A 64 -3.54 9.51 6.67
N CYS A 65 -4.07 8.29 6.55
CA CYS A 65 -4.27 7.33 7.65
C CYS A 65 -3.71 5.96 7.28
N GLY A 66 -3.17 5.24 8.28
CA GLY A 66 -2.76 3.84 8.16
C GLY A 66 -3.44 2.98 9.22
N ILE A 67 -3.96 1.81 8.85
CA ILE A 67 -4.53 0.84 9.78
C ILE A 67 -4.08 -0.58 9.46
N THR A 68 -4.20 -1.47 10.44
CA THR A 68 -4.13 -2.92 10.23
C THR A 68 -5.42 -3.60 10.66
N GLU A 69 -5.87 -4.61 9.89
CA GLU A 69 -6.98 -5.49 10.25
C GLU A 69 -6.51 -6.78 10.95
N CYS A 70 -5.21 -7.06 10.98
CA CYS A 70 -4.62 -8.24 11.61
C CYS A 70 -3.35 -7.89 12.38
N ILE A 71 -3.08 -8.64 13.44
CA ILE A 71 -1.86 -8.57 14.24
C ILE A 71 -1.46 -9.97 14.71
N ASN A 72 -0.16 -10.23 14.83
CA ASN A 72 0.35 -11.53 15.24
C ASN A 72 0.32 -11.75 16.77
N ALA A 73 0.33 -10.67 17.55
CA ALA A 73 0.29 -10.71 19.01
C ALA A 73 -0.71 -9.67 19.56
N TYR A 74 -1.44 -10.05 20.64
CA TYR A 74 -2.57 -9.27 21.17
C TYR A 74 -2.20 -8.56 22.48
N HIS A 75 -1.09 -7.82 22.50
CA HIS A 75 -0.69 -6.96 23.60
C HIS A 75 -0.38 -5.55 23.09
N ASP A 76 -0.49 -4.56 23.95
CA ASP A 76 -0.25 -3.14 23.64
C ASP A 76 -1.05 -2.60 22.42
N MET A 77 -2.22 -3.20 22.18
CA MET A 77 -3.07 -2.90 21.01
C MET A 77 -3.59 -1.46 21.00
N GLU A 78 -3.64 -0.83 22.16
CA GLU A 78 -4.03 0.56 22.30
C GLU A 78 -3.03 1.56 21.70
N LEU A 79 -1.84 1.08 21.32
CA LEU A 79 -0.82 1.87 20.63
C LEU A 79 -0.83 1.66 19.11
N ILE A 80 -1.73 0.82 18.58
CA ILE A 80 -1.79 0.47 17.17
C ILE A 80 -3.15 0.89 16.60
N ASP A 81 -3.17 1.39 15.38
CA ASP A 81 -4.39 1.65 14.65
C ASP A 81 -4.97 0.31 14.11
N TYR A 82 -5.41 -0.51 15.04
CA TYR A 82 -5.96 -1.83 14.78
C TYR A 82 -7.48 -1.77 14.61
N VAL A 83 -7.97 -2.21 13.46
CA VAL A 83 -9.39 -2.30 13.12
C VAL A 83 -9.70 -3.75 12.74
N PRO A 84 -10.01 -4.63 13.71
CA PRO A 84 -10.34 -6.02 13.40
C PRO A 84 -11.50 -6.11 12.40
N PRO A 85 -11.51 -7.13 11.50
CA PRO A 85 -12.46 -7.23 10.40
C PRO A 85 -13.87 -7.66 10.87
N THR A 86 -14.42 -6.92 11.84
CA THR A 86 -15.79 -7.11 12.32
C THR A 86 -16.66 -5.94 11.86
N THR A 87 -17.93 -6.20 11.58
CA THR A 87 -18.90 -5.17 11.16
C THR A 87 -18.91 -3.97 12.12
N LYS A 88 -18.86 -4.22 13.44
CA LYS A 88 -18.86 -3.16 14.45
C LYS A 88 -17.64 -2.26 14.35
N GLN A 89 -16.45 -2.84 14.26
CA GLN A 89 -15.19 -2.08 14.25
C GLN A 89 -15.00 -1.35 12.92
N ARG A 90 -15.28 -2.01 11.80
CA ARG A 90 -15.26 -1.37 10.48
C ARG A 90 -16.22 -0.18 10.43
N LYS A 91 -17.47 -0.34 10.94
CA LYS A 91 -18.45 0.77 11.00
C LYS A 91 -17.93 1.94 11.84
N ALA A 92 -17.34 1.68 12.99
CA ALA A 92 -16.75 2.73 13.84
C ALA A 92 -15.61 3.48 13.15
N TYR A 93 -14.79 2.74 12.39
CA TYR A 93 -13.69 3.33 11.60
C TYR A 93 -14.22 4.16 10.42
N LEU A 94 -15.23 3.68 9.69
CA LEU A 94 -15.86 4.44 8.61
C LEU A 94 -16.47 5.76 9.11
N SER A 95 -17.13 5.77 10.29
CA SER A 95 -17.60 7.00 10.91
C SER A 95 -16.45 7.95 11.24
N PHE A 96 -15.35 7.44 11.79
CA PHE A 96 -14.15 8.23 12.06
C PHE A 96 -13.58 8.88 10.77
N LEU A 97 -13.48 8.13 9.66
CA LEU A 97 -12.99 8.67 8.39
C LEU A 97 -13.88 9.81 7.86
N SER A 98 -15.21 9.64 7.93
CA SER A 98 -16.16 10.67 7.49
C SER A 98 -16.06 11.93 8.35
N GLU A 99 -15.96 11.79 9.68
CA GLU A 99 -15.75 12.88 10.62
C GLU A 99 -14.42 13.60 10.33
N LEU A 100 -13.34 12.81 10.17
CA LEU A 100 -12.00 13.34 9.91
C LEU A 100 -11.94 14.14 8.60
N ARG A 101 -12.57 13.64 7.52
CA ARG A 101 -12.67 14.37 6.24
C ARG A 101 -13.42 15.70 6.39
N ALA A 102 -14.51 15.70 7.17
CA ALA A 102 -15.33 16.90 7.39
C ALA A 102 -14.59 17.96 8.21
N GLU A 103 -13.82 17.53 9.21
CA GLU A 103 -13.03 18.40 10.09
C GLU A 103 -11.74 18.92 9.43
N ASN A 104 -11.19 18.18 8.45
CA ASN A 104 -9.93 18.49 7.78
C ASN A 104 -10.13 18.62 6.27
N PRO A 105 -10.57 19.77 5.75
CA PRO A 105 -10.66 19.98 4.31
C PRO A 105 -9.30 19.77 3.64
N CYS A 106 -9.25 18.85 2.69
CA CYS A 106 -8.02 18.47 1.99
C CYS A 106 -8.29 18.20 0.50
N ASP A 107 -7.24 18.23 -0.30
CA ASP A 107 -7.30 17.95 -1.73
C ASP A 107 -7.33 16.44 -2.01
N LEU A 108 -6.61 15.64 -1.20
CA LEU A 108 -6.52 14.21 -1.32
C LEU A 108 -6.61 13.54 0.05
N PHE A 109 -7.43 12.49 0.17
CA PHE A 109 -7.46 11.63 1.33
C PHE A 109 -7.04 10.21 0.96
N LEU A 110 -5.90 9.77 1.50
CA LEU A 110 -5.33 8.45 1.27
C LEU A 110 -5.40 7.62 2.54
N VAL A 111 -5.87 6.38 2.43
CA VAL A 111 -5.90 5.41 3.53
C VAL A 111 -5.11 4.16 3.14
N ALA A 112 -4.09 3.82 3.94
CA ALA A 112 -3.37 2.56 3.83
C ALA A 112 -4.00 1.51 4.75
N VAL A 113 -4.32 0.33 4.21
CA VAL A 113 -4.95 -0.77 4.95
C VAL A 113 -4.11 -2.04 4.84
N HIS A 114 -3.52 -2.45 5.94
CA HIS A 114 -2.90 -3.77 6.05
C HIS A 114 -3.98 -4.79 6.40
N THR A 115 -4.39 -5.59 5.43
CA THR A 115 -5.65 -6.37 5.49
C THR A 115 -5.51 -7.67 6.25
N ALA A 116 -6.65 -8.28 6.63
CA ALA A 116 -6.71 -9.64 7.19
C ALA A 116 -6.83 -10.74 6.12
N GLU A 117 -6.65 -10.42 4.83
CA GLU A 117 -6.64 -11.43 3.77
C GLU A 117 -5.47 -12.41 3.97
N PRO A 118 -5.62 -13.67 3.55
CA PRO A 118 -4.51 -14.62 3.63
C PRO A 118 -3.31 -14.20 2.79
N GLU A 119 -2.12 -14.48 3.28
CA GLU A 119 -0.87 -14.26 2.54
C GLU A 119 -0.82 -15.10 1.24
N TYR A 120 -0.16 -14.54 0.23
CA TYR A 120 0.13 -15.17 -1.07
C TYR A 120 -1.10 -15.48 -1.92
N VAL A 121 -2.27 -14.88 -1.60
CA VAL A 121 -3.49 -15.00 -2.39
C VAL A 121 -3.60 -13.86 -3.38
N ARG A 122 -3.71 -14.18 -4.67
CA ARG A 122 -3.78 -13.19 -5.76
C ARG A 122 -5.19 -12.67 -6.05
N THR A 123 -6.21 -13.38 -5.58
CA THR A 123 -7.61 -12.97 -5.74
C THR A 123 -8.09 -12.19 -4.54
N VAL A 124 -8.91 -11.18 -4.77
CA VAL A 124 -9.50 -10.35 -3.72
C VAL A 124 -10.88 -10.87 -3.36
N SER A 125 -11.16 -11.03 -2.06
CA SER A 125 -12.49 -11.47 -1.60
C SER A 125 -13.55 -10.39 -1.85
N ASP A 126 -14.80 -10.81 -2.05
CA ASP A 126 -15.93 -9.88 -2.19
C ASP A 126 -16.14 -9.04 -0.92
N GLU A 127 -15.88 -9.61 0.25
CA GLU A 127 -15.95 -8.91 1.55
C GLU A 127 -14.96 -7.74 1.59
N ARG A 128 -13.72 -7.97 1.15
CA ARG A 128 -12.70 -6.93 1.10
C ARG A 128 -13.02 -5.85 0.07
N LYS A 129 -13.50 -6.25 -1.12
CA LYS A 129 -13.97 -5.29 -2.14
C LYS A 129 -15.07 -4.41 -1.58
N ALA A 130 -16.05 -5.00 -0.89
CA ALA A 130 -17.13 -4.25 -0.27
C ALA A 130 -16.63 -3.28 0.81
N PHE A 131 -15.72 -3.72 1.70
CA PHE A 131 -15.17 -2.86 2.72
C PHE A 131 -14.37 -1.69 2.14
N PHE A 132 -13.50 -1.93 1.16
CA PHE A 132 -12.70 -0.85 0.57
C PHE A 132 -13.55 0.18 -0.19
N ARG A 133 -14.66 -0.26 -0.83
CA ARG A 133 -15.63 0.67 -1.41
C ARG A 133 -16.33 1.51 -0.34
N GLN A 134 -16.69 0.92 0.80
CA GLN A 134 -17.23 1.67 1.95
C GLN A 134 -16.22 2.70 2.48
N VAL A 135 -14.92 2.39 2.46
CA VAL A 135 -13.86 3.36 2.81
C VAL A 135 -13.86 4.54 1.83
N LEU A 136 -14.00 4.30 0.53
CA LEU A 136 -14.16 5.38 -0.46
C LEU A 136 -15.44 6.21 -0.22
N ASP A 137 -16.56 5.54 0.16
CA ASP A 137 -17.85 6.21 0.44
C ASP A 137 -17.76 7.07 1.71
N ALA A 138 -16.87 6.75 2.64
CA ALA A 138 -16.58 7.54 3.84
C ALA A 138 -15.76 8.82 3.55
N GLY A 139 -15.49 9.15 2.28
CA GLY A 139 -14.82 10.38 1.88
C GLY A 139 -13.34 10.21 1.52
N VAL A 140 -12.84 8.98 1.44
CA VAL A 140 -11.48 8.66 1.01
C VAL A 140 -11.39 8.69 -0.52
N ASP A 141 -10.28 9.14 -1.07
CA ASP A 141 -10.03 9.21 -2.51
C ASP A 141 -9.19 8.02 -3.00
N ILE A 142 -8.18 7.60 -2.21
CA ILE A 142 -7.32 6.45 -2.54
C ILE A 142 -7.28 5.48 -1.37
N VAL A 143 -7.55 4.20 -1.63
CA VAL A 143 -7.30 3.10 -0.70
C VAL A 143 -6.10 2.30 -1.20
N TRP A 144 -5.10 2.18 -0.36
CA TRP A 144 -3.89 1.40 -0.62
C TRP A 144 -3.84 0.18 0.30
N GLY A 145 -4.17 -0.99 -0.26
CA GLY A 145 -4.14 -2.26 0.44
C GLY A 145 -2.76 -2.91 0.45
N ASN A 146 -2.50 -3.70 1.49
CA ASN A 146 -1.30 -4.50 1.63
C ASN A 146 -1.55 -5.75 2.50
N HIS A 147 -0.57 -6.57 2.78
CA HIS A 147 -0.49 -7.81 3.54
C HIS A 147 -0.35 -9.07 2.69
N PRO A 148 -1.05 -9.30 1.57
CA PRO A 148 -0.91 -10.56 0.83
C PRO A 148 0.50 -10.83 0.27
N HIS A 149 1.42 -9.87 0.33
CA HIS A 149 2.80 -9.94 -0.21
C HIS A 149 2.88 -10.14 -1.73
N VAL A 150 1.76 -10.21 -2.40
CA VAL A 150 1.65 -10.38 -3.86
C VAL A 150 0.79 -9.28 -4.44
N THR A 151 1.07 -8.90 -5.68
CA THR A 151 0.26 -7.90 -6.39
C THR A 151 -1.13 -8.46 -6.69
N GLN A 152 -2.15 -7.67 -6.37
CA GLN A 152 -3.55 -7.94 -6.69
C GLN A 152 -4.09 -6.85 -7.63
N GLU A 153 -5.32 -7.03 -8.10
CA GLU A 153 -6.01 -6.06 -8.96
C GLU A 153 -6.18 -4.69 -8.31
N TRP A 154 -6.51 -3.68 -9.13
CA TRP A 154 -6.98 -2.39 -8.66
C TRP A 154 -8.24 -1.95 -9.42
N GLU A 155 -8.93 -0.97 -8.87
CA GLU A 155 -10.13 -0.36 -9.46
C GLU A 155 -9.98 1.17 -9.49
N VAL A 156 -10.44 1.79 -10.56
CA VAL A 156 -10.57 3.24 -10.67
C VAL A 156 -12.04 3.62 -10.85
N PHE A 157 -12.44 4.74 -10.25
CA PHE A 157 -13.80 5.22 -10.26
C PHE A 157 -13.85 6.59 -10.94
N LYS A 158 -14.57 6.66 -12.06
CA LYS A 158 -14.69 7.86 -12.89
C LYS A 158 -15.98 8.61 -12.56
N ASP A 159 -15.91 9.94 -12.65
CA ASP A 159 -17.09 10.79 -12.65
C ASP A 159 -17.79 10.79 -14.02
N ASP A 160 -18.93 11.50 -14.12
CA ASP A 160 -19.71 11.62 -15.36
C ASP A 160 -18.92 12.27 -16.52
N SER A 161 -17.84 12.97 -16.23
CA SER A 161 -16.93 13.54 -17.25
C SER A 161 -15.83 12.58 -17.69
N GLY A 162 -15.77 11.37 -17.13
CA GLY A 162 -14.77 10.35 -17.41
C GLY A 162 -13.45 10.50 -16.63
N LYS A 163 -13.36 11.48 -15.71
CA LYS A 163 -12.15 11.72 -14.90
C LYS A 163 -12.10 10.77 -13.72
N VAL A 164 -10.92 10.19 -13.46
CA VAL A 164 -10.70 9.30 -12.32
C VAL A 164 -10.66 10.12 -11.04
N ARG A 165 -11.65 9.94 -10.17
CA ARG A 165 -11.76 10.64 -8.88
C ARG A 165 -11.30 9.79 -7.71
N LYS A 166 -11.42 8.47 -7.80
CA LYS A 166 -11.07 7.56 -6.71
C LYS A 166 -10.36 6.30 -7.24
N MET A 167 -9.53 5.70 -6.40
CA MET A 167 -8.78 4.49 -6.72
C MET A 167 -8.72 3.54 -5.54
N ILE A 168 -8.80 2.25 -5.81
CA ILE A 168 -8.49 1.18 -4.86
C ILE A 168 -7.36 0.35 -5.44
N MET A 169 -6.25 0.23 -4.72
CA MET A 169 -5.19 -0.76 -4.96
C MET A 169 -5.32 -1.82 -3.87
N TYR A 170 -5.74 -3.05 -4.22
CA TYR A 170 -5.99 -4.09 -3.23
C TYR A 170 -4.72 -4.64 -2.59
N SER A 171 -3.65 -4.79 -3.37
CA SER A 171 -2.28 -4.99 -2.90
C SER A 171 -1.28 -4.65 -4.00
N THR A 172 -0.27 -3.87 -3.69
CA THR A 172 0.82 -3.56 -4.62
C THR A 172 1.96 -4.59 -4.58
N GLY A 173 1.90 -5.55 -3.65
CA GLY A 173 2.98 -6.52 -3.41
C GLY A 173 4.11 -5.95 -2.55
N ASN A 174 5.21 -6.67 -2.46
CA ASN A 174 6.39 -6.25 -1.71
C ASN A 174 7.27 -5.29 -2.53
N THR A 175 7.67 -4.16 -1.97
CA THR A 175 8.63 -3.26 -2.62
C THR A 175 9.99 -3.93 -2.78
N ILE A 176 10.48 -4.60 -1.72
CA ILE A 176 11.66 -5.46 -1.72
C ILE A 176 11.42 -6.60 -0.73
N SER A 177 11.78 -7.81 -1.10
CA SER A 177 11.52 -8.98 -0.25
C SER A 177 12.49 -10.11 -0.48
N GLY A 178 12.90 -10.75 0.62
CA GLY A 178 13.63 -12.02 0.60
C GLY A 178 12.73 -13.26 0.58
N GLN A 179 11.40 -13.12 0.57
CA GLN A 179 10.46 -14.26 0.60
C GLN A 179 10.60 -15.17 -0.63
N ARG A 180 10.81 -14.60 -1.81
CA ARG A 180 11.14 -15.38 -3.01
C ARG A 180 12.55 -15.95 -2.97
N GLY A 181 13.52 -15.29 -2.35
CA GLY A 181 14.91 -15.69 -2.42
C GLY A 181 15.40 -15.78 -3.87
N TRP A 182 16.05 -16.90 -4.24
CA TRP A 182 16.46 -17.18 -5.63
C TRP A 182 15.26 -17.60 -6.48
N PRO A 183 15.23 -17.23 -7.79
CA PRO A 183 14.18 -17.66 -8.71
C PRO A 183 14.03 -19.18 -8.81
N ASP A 184 12.81 -19.68 -8.71
CA ASP A 184 12.48 -21.05 -9.06
C ASP A 184 12.28 -21.15 -10.59
N TYR A 185 13.34 -21.48 -11.30
CA TYR A 185 13.34 -21.53 -12.76
C TYR A 185 12.46 -22.66 -13.33
N GLU A 186 12.26 -23.73 -12.56
CA GLU A 186 11.44 -24.87 -12.98
C GLU A 186 9.95 -24.59 -12.76
N ASN A 187 9.64 -23.70 -11.80
CA ASN A 187 8.27 -23.34 -11.49
C ASN A 187 8.09 -21.81 -11.30
N PRO A 188 8.25 -21.01 -12.37
CA PRO A 188 8.12 -19.55 -12.28
C PRO A 188 6.72 -19.07 -11.92
N GLU A 189 5.72 -19.94 -11.82
CA GLU A 189 4.35 -19.67 -11.35
C GLU A 189 4.12 -20.12 -9.90
N GLY A 190 5.16 -20.56 -9.22
CA GLY A 190 5.11 -20.99 -7.83
C GLY A 190 4.59 -19.91 -6.90
N LYS A 191 3.93 -20.32 -5.82
CA LYS A 191 3.25 -19.42 -4.87
C LYS A 191 4.15 -18.28 -4.37
N TYR A 192 5.41 -18.58 -4.05
CA TYR A 192 6.36 -17.60 -3.52
C TYR A 192 7.00 -16.73 -4.61
N GLU A 193 6.98 -17.16 -5.88
CA GLU A 193 7.52 -16.38 -6.99
C GLU A 193 6.81 -15.01 -7.13
N TYR A 194 5.52 -14.97 -6.82
CA TYR A 194 4.73 -13.73 -6.84
C TYR A 194 5.12 -12.72 -5.77
N THR A 195 5.81 -13.14 -4.70
CA THR A 195 6.27 -12.21 -3.65
C THR A 195 7.47 -11.36 -4.08
N GLY A 196 8.13 -11.76 -5.15
CA GLY A 196 9.27 -11.04 -5.71
C GLY A 196 8.91 -9.95 -6.71
N ASP A 197 7.65 -9.86 -7.14
CA ASP A 197 7.22 -8.86 -8.10
C ASP A 197 6.15 -7.95 -7.48
N SER A 198 6.19 -6.68 -7.82
CA SER A 198 5.26 -5.68 -7.29
C SER A 198 5.08 -4.49 -8.23
N ILE A 199 4.32 -3.51 -7.79
CA ILE A 199 4.00 -2.32 -8.55
C ILE A 199 4.38 -1.06 -7.78
N LEU A 200 5.05 -0.15 -8.47
CA LEU A 200 5.13 1.26 -8.09
C LEU A 200 4.08 2.02 -8.89
N MET A 201 3.09 2.59 -8.21
CA MET A 201 2.04 3.39 -8.83
C MET A 201 2.44 4.87 -8.82
N GLU A 202 2.66 5.45 -9.98
CA GLU A 202 2.83 6.89 -10.15
C GLU A 202 1.48 7.52 -10.43
N ILE A 203 1.11 8.56 -9.68
CA ILE A 203 -0.19 9.25 -9.83
C ILE A 203 0.07 10.74 -9.98
N SER A 204 -0.47 11.35 -11.06
CA SER A 204 -0.50 12.79 -11.25
C SER A 204 -1.88 13.32 -10.88
N LEU A 205 -1.91 14.33 -10.02
CA LEU A 205 -3.13 14.96 -9.53
C LEU A 205 -3.32 16.34 -10.16
N VAL A 206 -4.56 16.62 -10.57
CA VAL A 206 -4.98 17.94 -11.08
C VAL A 206 -6.22 18.40 -10.32
N ASN A 207 -6.26 19.68 -9.97
CA ASN A 207 -7.44 20.29 -9.36
C ASN A 207 -8.25 21.04 -10.42
N ASP A 208 -9.55 20.80 -10.47
CA ASP A 208 -10.50 21.52 -11.33
C ASP A 208 -11.69 22.06 -10.50
N LYS A 209 -12.66 22.69 -11.15
CA LYS A 209 -13.84 23.26 -10.49
C LYS A 209 -14.68 22.23 -9.70
N ASN A 210 -14.50 20.94 -9.97
CA ASN A 210 -15.22 19.85 -9.31
C ASN A 210 -14.35 19.12 -8.26
N GLY A 211 -13.14 19.62 -8.00
CA GLY A 211 -12.17 19.04 -7.07
C GLY A 211 -11.03 18.30 -7.76
N VAL A 212 -10.30 17.49 -7.00
CA VAL A 212 -9.12 16.78 -7.48
C VAL A 212 -9.49 15.55 -8.30
N TYR A 213 -8.73 15.29 -9.36
CA TYR A 213 -8.78 14.06 -10.14
C TYR A 213 -7.37 13.56 -10.48
N MET A 214 -7.26 12.29 -10.79
CA MET A 214 -6.04 11.65 -11.27
C MET A 214 -6.01 11.81 -12.80
N ASP A 215 -5.16 12.73 -13.28
CA ASP A 215 -4.97 12.98 -14.72
C ASP A 215 -4.19 11.84 -15.37
N PHE A 216 -3.27 11.25 -14.59
CA PHE A 216 -2.40 10.18 -15.01
C PHE A 216 -2.18 9.22 -13.84
N TYR A 217 -2.17 7.92 -14.13
CA TYR A 217 -1.66 6.90 -13.23
C TYR A 217 -0.93 5.84 -14.05
N ASN A 218 0.26 5.46 -13.59
CA ASN A 218 1.15 4.55 -14.31
C ASN A 218 1.71 3.47 -13.39
N PRO A 219 1.32 2.22 -13.58
CA PRO A 219 1.89 1.10 -12.87
C PRO A 219 3.25 0.73 -13.44
N THR A 220 4.33 0.96 -12.71
CA THR A 220 5.64 0.39 -13.04
C THR A 220 5.80 -0.96 -12.38
N ILE A 221 5.90 -2.03 -13.17
CA ILE A 221 6.21 -3.37 -12.65
C ILE A 221 7.66 -3.39 -12.21
N ILE A 222 7.90 -3.80 -10.96
CA ILE A 222 9.23 -4.00 -10.40
C ILE A 222 9.40 -5.46 -9.95
N THR A 223 10.65 -5.89 -9.87
CA THR A 223 11.03 -7.22 -9.35
C THR A 223 12.19 -7.10 -8.38
N THR A 224 12.16 -7.88 -7.31
CA THR A 224 13.33 -8.09 -6.47
C THR A 224 14.28 -9.04 -7.21
N HIS A 225 15.43 -8.51 -7.64
CA HIS A 225 16.50 -9.27 -8.28
C HIS A 225 17.59 -9.58 -7.26
N VAL A 226 18.10 -10.81 -7.29
CA VAL A 226 19.21 -11.21 -6.43
C VAL A 226 20.50 -11.14 -7.25
N GLU A 227 21.38 -10.22 -6.88
CA GLU A 227 22.68 -10.05 -7.53
C GLU A 227 23.62 -11.24 -7.21
N SER A 228 24.66 -11.44 -7.98
CA SER A 228 25.59 -12.57 -7.80
C SER A 228 26.30 -12.61 -6.44
N ASN A 229 26.39 -11.47 -5.74
CA ASN A 229 26.93 -11.35 -4.38
C ASN A 229 25.88 -11.63 -3.29
N GLY A 230 24.63 -11.94 -3.67
CA GLY A 230 23.52 -12.21 -2.76
C GLY A 230 22.70 -10.98 -2.36
N ASP A 231 23.00 -9.79 -2.86
CA ASP A 231 22.26 -8.58 -2.57
C ASP A 231 20.88 -8.60 -3.25
N TYR A 232 19.87 -8.18 -2.50
CA TYR A 232 18.51 -7.97 -3.01
C TYR A 232 18.39 -6.55 -3.55
N VAL A 233 18.08 -6.42 -4.83
CA VAL A 233 17.94 -5.11 -5.48
C VAL A 233 16.62 -5.00 -6.24
N ILE A 234 16.03 -3.82 -6.25
CA ILE A 234 14.81 -3.55 -7.01
C ILE A 234 15.19 -3.20 -8.45
N LYS A 235 14.61 -3.90 -9.41
CA LYS A 235 14.75 -3.61 -10.84
C LYS A 235 13.37 -3.37 -11.46
N LYS A 236 13.27 -2.45 -12.41
CA LYS A 236 12.09 -2.36 -13.27
C LYS A 236 12.05 -3.62 -14.14
N LEU A 237 10.95 -4.36 -14.08
CA LEU A 237 10.76 -5.57 -14.88
C LEU A 237 10.27 -5.18 -16.27
N THR A 238 11.20 -4.94 -17.16
CA THR A 238 11.00 -4.48 -18.54
C THR A 238 11.72 -5.40 -19.52
N GLU A 239 11.31 -5.35 -20.79
CA GLU A 239 12.03 -6.07 -21.86
C GLU A 239 13.52 -5.67 -21.92
N GLY A 240 13.83 -4.38 -21.70
CA GLY A 240 15.20 -3.89 -21.65
C GLY A 240 16.01 -4.47 -20.49
N PHE A 241 15.40 -4.73 -19.33
CA PHE A 241 16.03 -5.46 -18.23
C PHE A 241 16.23 -6.92 -18.60
N ILE A 242 15.18 -7.59 -19.09
CA ILE A 242 15.15 -9.01 -19.46
C ILE A 242 16.23 -9.33 -20.48
N ASN A 243 16.36 -8.52 -21.54
CA ASN A 243 17.31 -8.73 -22.63
C ASN A 243 18.79 -8.67 -22.21
N ARG A 244 19.09 -8.11 -21.04
CA ARG A 244 20.46 -8.06 -20.49
C ARG A 244 20.80 -9.22 -19.55
N GLN A 245 19.85 -10.13 -19.32
CA GLN A 245 20.03 -11.25 -18.41
C GLN A 245 20.64 -12.49 -19.13
N SER A 246 21.06 -13.50 -18.36
CA SER A 246 21.41 -14.82 -18.87
C SER A 246 20.18 -15.47 -19.55
N GLU A 247 20.36 -16.44 -20.44
CA GLU A 247 19.23 -17.12 -21.10
C GLU A 247 18.26 -17.76 -20.10
N LYS A 248 18.77 -18.30 -18.99
CA LYS A 248 17.95 -18.88 -17.92
C LYS A 248 17.10 -17.82 -17.23
N ASP A 249 17.71 -16.72 -16.85
CA ASP A 249 17.02 -15.58 -16.21
C ASP A 249 16.06 -14.89 -17.18
N LYS A 250 16.44 -14.77 -18.46
CA LYS A 250 15.60 -14.20 -19.51
C LYS A 250 14.29 -14.95 -19.62
N ASN A 251 14.32 -16.28 -19.72
CA ASN A 251 13.11 -17.10 -19.79
C ASN A 251 12.23 -16.92 -18.55
N TYR A 252 12.86 -16.94 -17.37
CA TYR A 252 12.14 -16.73 -16.09
C TYR A 252 11.48 -15.34 -16.04
N TYR A 253 12.23 -14.27 -16.23
CA TYR A 253 11.68 -12.91 -16.12
C TYR A 253 10.69 -12.58 -17.23
N THR A 254 10.82 -13.15 -18.43
CA THR A 254 9.78 -13.05 -19.48
C THR A 254 8.47 -13.61 -18.97
N LYS A 255 8.50 -14.83 -18.40
CA LYS A 255 7.29 -15.43 -17.84
C LYS A 255 6.71 -14.59 -16.67
N ARG A 256 7.57 -14.07 -15.80
CA ARG A 256 7.12 -13.19 -14.70
C ARG A 256 6.44 -11.92 -15.22
N LEU A 257 7.00 -11.27 -16.23
CA LEU A 257 6.41 -10.08 -16.85
C LEU A 257 5.03 -10.40 -17.47
N GLU A 258 4.90 -11.52 -18.18
CA GLU A 258 3.63 -11.98 -18.75
C GLU A 258 2.55 -12.16 -17.66
N LEU A 259 2.91 -12.80 -16.54
CA LEU A 259 2.00 -13.03 -15.41
C LEU A 259 1.57 -11.73 -14.71
N MET A 260 2.48 -10.77 -14.60
CA MET A 260 2.17 -9.46 -14.03
C MET A 260 1.24 -8.66 -14.96
N LYS A 261 1.44 -8.72 -16.27
CA LYS A 261 0.57 -8.06 -17.27
C LYS A 261 -0.87 -8.60 -17.27
N GLN A 262 -1.13 -9.79 -16.75
CA GLN A 262 -2.48 -10.38 -16.63
C GLN A 262 -3.26 -9.85 -15.42
N ILE A 263 -2.66 -9.07 -14.53
CA ILE A 263 -3.36 -8.51 -13.38
C ILE A 263 -4.32 -7.45 -13.86
N LYS A 264 -5.61 -7.58 -13.49
CA LYS A 264 -6.66 -6.66 -13.87
C LYS A 264 -6.33 -5.22 -13.41
N GLY A 265 -6.32 -4.31 -14.36
CA GLY A 265 -5.86 -2.93 -14.19
C GLY A 265 -4.56 -2.67 -14.94
N ILE A 266 -3.56 -3.59 -14.90
CA ILE A 266 -2.32 -3.46 -15.69
C ILE A 266 -2.59 -3.63 -17.19
N GLU A 267 -3.44 -4.55 -17.56
CA GLU A 267 -3.75 -4.92 -18.95
C GLU A 267 -4.24 -3.75 -19.82
N ASN A 268 -4.74 -2.68 -19.21
CA ASN A 268 -5.28 -1.51 -19.91
C ASN A 268 -4.30 -0.34 -20.02
N GLU A 269 -3.09 -0.45 -19.40
CA GLU A 269 -2.18 0.68 -19.22
C GLU A 269 -0.78 0.43 -19.84
N LEU A 270 -0.52 -0.77 -20.35
CA LEU A 270 0.69 -1.17 -21.05
C LEU A 270 0.44 -1.46 -22.53
#